data_69f9570fa9741e7b5c92078a913eb116
#
_entry.id   69f9570fa9741e7b5c92078a913eb116
#
_cell.length_a   1.000
_cell.length_b   1.000
_cell.length_c   1.000
_cell.angle_alpha   90.00
_cell.angle_beta   90.00
_cell.angle_gamma   90.00
#
_symmetry.space_group_name_H-M   'P 1'
#
loop_
_entity.id
_entity.type
_entity.pdbx_description
1 polymer ?
#
loop_
_entity_poly.entity_id
_entity_poly.type
_entity_poly.pdbx_seq_one_letter_code
_entity_poly.pdbx_strand_id
1 'polypeptide(L)'
;MSSKKCDQLNPKELMLLAGVTCAGMTAMAIMEKERVSPTRFELSISGELDTETVQSSSVFKSFRIVYNVQCECENDQMKVSRAINLAHDKHCGGVQMLRKIAPVADEIAIVNTK
;
A
#
# COMPACT_ATOMS: atom_id res chain seq x y z
N MET A 1 3.01 -9.55 -5.28
CA MET A 1 1.58 -9.85 -5.22
C MET A 1 1.31 -11.24 -5.74
N SER A 2 0.27 -11.86 -5.25
CA SER A 2 -0.04 -13.23 -5.64
C SER A 2 -0.43 -13.32 -7.11
N SER A 3 0.02 -14.38 -7.79
CA SER A 3 -0.38 -14.67 -9.16
C SER A 3 -1.67 -15.51 -9.24
N LYS A 4 -2.38 -15.64 -8.12
CA LYS A 4 -3.63 -16.40 -8.10
C LYS A 4 -4.69 -15.76 -9.01
N LYS A 5 -5.49 -16.61 -9.61
CA LYS A 5 -6.65 -16.17 -10.39
C LYS A 5 -7.70 -15.62 -9.43
N CYS A 6 -8.59 -14.76 -9.94
CA CYS A 6 -9.63 -14.15 -9.11
C CYS A 6 -10.51 -15.15 -8.37
N ASP A 7 -10.80 -16.28 -8.98
CA ASP A 7 -11.62 -17.32 -8.37
C ASP A 7 -10.89 -18.08 -7.24
N GLN A 8 -9.57 -17.90 -7.16
CA GLN A 8 -8.76 -18.51 -6.11
C GLN A 8 -8.52 -17.58 -4.93
N LEU A 9 -8.95 -16.32 -5.02
CA LEU A 9 -8.79 -15.35 -3.96
C LEU A 9 -10.01 -15.37 -3.04
N ASN A 10 -9.78 -15.37 -1.73
CA ASN A 10 -10.88 -15.22 -0.79
C ASN A 10 -11.24 -13.73 -0.66
N PRO A 11 -12.41 -13.40 -0.09
CA PRO A 11 -12.84 -12.01 0.04
C PRO A 11 -11.84 -11.12 0.79
N LYS A 12 -11.15 -11.65 1.79
CA LYS A 12 -10.17 -10.88 2.56
C LYS A 12 -8.95 -10.54 1.71
N GLU A 13 -8.47 -11.48 0.90
CA GLU A 13 -7.36 -11.22 -0.02
C GLU A 13 -7.75 -10.17 -1.06
N LEU A 14 -8.99 -10.18 -1.53
CA LEU A 14 -9.49 -9.18 -2.47
C LEU A 14 -9.52 -7.79 -1.85
N MET A 15 -9.85 -7.68 -0.56
CA MET A 15 -9.79 -6.40 0.15
C MET A 15 -8.37 -5.87 0.22
N LEU A 16 -7.40 -6.74 0.52
CA LEU A 16 -6.00 -6.35 0.56
C LEU A 16 -5.53 -5.90 -0.82
N LEU A 17 -5.89 -6.64 -1.85
CA LEU A 17 -5.53 -6.31 -3.22
C LEU A 17 -6.11 -4.95 -3.64
N ALA A 18 -7.36 -4.70 -3.32
CA ALA A 18 -7.99 -3.43 -3.63
C ALA A 18 -7.27 -2.27 -2.93
N GLY A 19 -6.93 -2.44 -1.67
CA GLY A 19 -6.24 -1.41 -0.89
C GLY A 19 -4.86 -1.09 -1.45
N VAL A 20 -4.05 -2.11 -1.73
CA VAL A 20 -2.69 -1.89 -2.22
C VAL A 20 -2.69 -1.34 -3.65
N THR A 21 -3.61 -1.77 -4.48
CA THR A 21 -3.74 -1.25 -5.84
C THR A 21 -4.09 0.23 -5.82
N CYS A 22 -5.06 0.62 -4.99
CA CYS A 22 -5.45 2.01 -4.84
C CYS A 22 -4.28 2.86 -4.32
N ALA A 23 -3.57 2.38 -3.30
CA ALA A 23 -2.44 3.10 -2.75
C ALA A 23 -1.35 3.33 -3.81
N GLY A 24 -1.04 2.29 -4.59
CA GLY A 24 -0.05 2.38 -5.65
C GLY A 24 -0.44 3.37 -6.74
N MET A 25 -1.68 3.29 -7.20
CA MET A 25 -2.17 4.19 -8.26
C MET A 25 -2.17 5.64 -7.79
N THR A 26 -2.58 5.90 -6.57
CA THR A 26 -2.62 7.26 -6.02
C THR A 26 -1.21 7.81 -5.85
N ALA A 27 -0.29 7.02 -5.30
CA ALA A 27 1.09 7.45 -5.13
C ALA A 27 1.74 7.75 -6.49
N MET A 28 1.52 6.90 -7.48
CA MET A 28 2.08 7.12 -8.81
C MET A 28 1.51 8.37 -9.48
N ALA A 29 0.23 8.65 -9.29
CA ALA A 29 -0.37 9.86 -9.84
C ALA A 29 0.26 11.12 -9.23
N ILE A 30 0.53 11.10 -7.93
CA ILE A 30 1.19 12.23 -7.26
C ILE A 30 2.63 12.36 -7.73
N MET A 31 3.35 11.23 -7.85
CA MET A 31 4.73 11.26 -8.34
C MET A 31 4.81 11.83 -9.76
N GLU A 32 3.85 11.50 -10.62
CA GLU A 32 3.78 12.03 -11.97
C GLU A 32 3.62 13.54 -11.96
N LYS A 33 2.77 14.08 -11.08
CA LYS A 33 2.60 15.52 -10.92
C LYS A 33 3.87 16.20 -10.44
N GLU A 34 4.63 15.52 -9.60
CA GLU A 34 5.91 16.01 -9.09
C GLU A 34 7.05 15.80 -10.08
N ARG A 35 6.76 15.20 -11.23
CA ARG A 35 7.73 14.88 -12.27
C ARG A 35 8.84 13.97 -11.78
N VAL A 36 8.46 12.97 -10.99
CA VAL A 36 9.38 11.97 -10.48
C VAL A 36 8.99 10.62 -11.05
N SER A 37 9.98 9.92 -11.61
CA SER A 37 9.79 8.56 -12.11
C SER A 37 10.78 7.64 -11.41
N PRO A 38 10.33 6.87 -10.43
CA PRO A 38 11.22 5.90 -9.80
C PRO A 38 11.58 4.80 -10.80
N THR A 39 12.79 4.24 -10.66
CA THR A 39 13.21 3.15 -11.52
C THR A 39 12.47 1.86 -11.17
N ARG A 40 12.02 1.74 -9.94
CA ARG A 40 11.24 0.60 -9.50
C ARG A 40 10.31 1.01 -8.37
N PHE A 41 9.07 0.55 -8.43
CA PHE A 41 8.07 0.86 -7.42
C PHE A 41 7.22 -0.39 -7.16
N GLU A 42 7.35 -0.94 -5.97
CA GLU A 42 6.62 -2.13 -5.57
C GLU A 42 5.93 -1.90 -4.24
N LEU A 43 4.73 -2.43 -4.11
CA LEU A 43 3.98 -2.37 -2.87
C LEU A 43 3.60 -3.76 -2.43
N SER A 44 3.58 -3.95 -1.12
CA SER A 44 3.00 -5.15 -0.53
C SER A 44 2.07 -4.75 0.59
N ILE A 45 1.09 -5.57 0.86
CA ILE A 45 0.15 -5.34 1.94
C ILE A 45 -0.04 -6.63 2.71
N SER A 46 -0.14 -6.50 4.02
CA SER A 46 -0.50 -7.60 4.89
C SER A 46 -1.58 -7.16 5.84
N GLY A 47 -2.40 -8.09 6.26
CA GLY A 47 -3.44 -7.84 7.24
C GLY A 47 -3.38 -8.91 8.31
N GLU A 48 -3.53 -8.50 9.56
CA GLU A 48 -3.58 -9.41 10.69
C GLU A 48 -5.04 -9.64 11.05
N LEU A 49 -5.45 -10.90 11.11
CA LEU A 49 -6.82 -11.27 11.40
C LEU A 49 -7.02 -11.52 12.88
N ASP A 50 -8.19 -11.15 13.37
CA ASP A 50 -8.62 -11.52 14.70
C ASP A 50 -9.20 -12.93 14.60
N THR A 51 -8.48 -13.90 15.18
CA THR A 51 -8.87 -15.30 15.13
C THR A 51 -9.33 -15.83 16.48
N GLU A 52 -9.55 -14.95 17.44
CA GLU A 52 -9.93 -15.38 18.80
C GLU A 52 -11.32 -15.98 18.89
N THR A 53 -12.19 -15.63 17.95
CA THR A 53 -13.56 -16.14 17.97
C THR A 53 -13.73 -17.21 16.89
N VAL A 54 -13.85 -18.43 17.34
CA VAL A 54 -13.89 -19.59 16.44
C VAL A 54 -15.15 -19.66 15.60
N GLN A 55 -16.24 -19.09 16.06
CA GLN A 55 -17.55 -19.22 15.41
C GLN A 55 -18.03 -17.97 14.69
N SER A 56 -17.36 -16.87 14.87
CA SER A 56 -17.74 -15.64 14.19
C SER A 56 -16.83 -15.41 12.99
N SER A 57 -17.25 -14.54 12.10
CA SER A 57 -16.43 -14.15 10.97
C SER A 57 -15.16 -13.48 11.47
N SER A 58 -14.02 -13.91 10.93
CA SER A 58 -12.75 -13.25 11.21
C SER A 58 -12.72 -11.89 10.57
N VAL A 59 -12.26 -10.88 11.31
CA VAL A 59 -12.12 -9.53 10.80
C VAL A 59 -10.68 -9.08 10.94
N PHE A 60 -10.25 -8.13 10.13
CA PHE A 60 -8.92 -7.58 10.24
C PHE A 60 -8.80 -6.74 11.49
N LYS A 61 -7.71 -6.91 12.24
CA LYS A 61 -7.40 -6.07 13.39
C LYS A 61 -6.29 -5.08 13.11
N SER A 62 -5.53 -5.27 12.04
CA SER A 62 -4.52 -4.30 11.59
C SER A 62 -4.13 -4.58 10.15
N PHE A 63 -3.62 -3.55 9.49
CA PHE A 63 -3.06 -3.63 8.14
C PHE A 63 -1.67 -3.01 8.14
N ARG A 64 -0.83 -3.48 7.22
CA ARG A 64 0.49 -2.91 7.01
C ARG A 64 0.77 -2.85 5.51
N ILE A 65 1.15 -1.68 5.03
CA ILE A 65 1.52 -1.47 3.63
C ILE A 65 2.99 -1.11 3.58
N VAL A 66 3.75 -1.83 2.77
CA VAL A 66 5.18 -1.57 2.57
C VAL A 66 5.38 -1.07 1.15
N TYR A 67 6.00 0.09 1.04
CA TYR A 67 6.33 0.73 -0.24
C TYR A 67 7.83 0.59 -0.47
N ASN A 68 8.21 -0.14 -1.52
CA ASN A 68 9.61 -0.32 -1.91
C ASN A 68 9.87 0.46 -3.19
N VAL A 69 10.78 1.42 -3.13
CA VAL A 69 11.03 2.35 -4.22
C VAL A 69 12.53 2.43 -4.49
N GLN A 70 12.89 2.45 -5.77
CA GLN A 70 14.27 2.69 -6.19
C GLN A 70 14.31 3.99 -7.00
N CYS A 71 15.15 4.91 -6.59
CA CYS A 71 15.31 6.22 -7.23
C CYS A 71 16.80 6.50 -7.47
N GLU A 72 17.09 7.30 -8.49
CA GLU A 72 18.47 7.58 -8.87
C GLU A 72 19.12 8.71 -8.06
N CYS A 73 18.36 9.67 -7.54
CA CYS A 73 18.95 10.79 -6.81
C CYS A 73 18.17 11.12 -5.54
N GLU A 74 18.87 11.78 -4.60
CA GLU A 74 18.30 12.13 -3.31
C GLU A 74 17.08 13.04 -3.41
N ASN A 75 17.12 13.99 -4.34
CA ASN A 75 16.02 14.93 -4.49
C ASN A 75 14.73 14.20 -4.89
N ASP A 76 14.86 13.22 -5.77
CA ASP A 76 13.72 12.39 -6.17
C ASP A 76 13.24 11.53 -5.00
N GLN A 77 14.15 11.05 -4.16
CA GLN A 77 13.78 10.26 -2.99
C GLN A 77 12.92 11.06 -2.02
N MET A 78 13.24 12.33 -1.81
CA MET A 78 12.43 13.19 -0.96
C MET A 78 11.04 13.41 -1.55
N LYS A 79 10.96 13.62 -2.86
CA LYS A 79 9.68 13.80 -3.54
C LYS A 79 8.83 12.55 -3.50
N VAL A 80 9.46 11.39 -3.68
CA VAL A 80 8.78 10.10 -3.62
C VAL A 80 8.22 9.86 -2.23
N SER A 81 9.03 10.11 -1.20
CA SER A 81 8.58 9.94 0.19
C SER A 81 7.38 10.83 0.49
N ARG A 82 7.43 12.08 0.06
CA ARG A 82 6.31 13.01 0.25
C ARG A 82 5.07 12.55 -0.49
N ALA A 83 5.23 12.08 -1.73
CA ALA A 83 4.10 11.60 -2.53
C ALA A 83 3.43 10.39 -1.89
N ILE A 84 4.23 9.44 -1.39
CA ILE A 84 3.69 8.26 -0.72
C ILE A 84 2.96 8.65 0.56
N ASN A 85 3.55 9.54 1.36
CA ASN A 85 2.90 9.98 2.59
C ASN A 85 1.59 10.71 2.32
N LEU A 86 1.53 11.55 1.30
CA LEU A 86 0.30 12.23 0.92
C LEU A 86 -0.76 11.24 0.46
N ALA A 87 -0.37 10.26 -0.36
CA ALA A 87 -1.30 9.24 -0.82
C ALA A 87 -1.85 8.44 0.34
N HIS A 88 -0.95 7.96 1.21
CA HIS A 88 -1.34 7.12 2.34
C HIS A 88 -2.21 7.88 3.35
N ASP A 89 -1.86 9.11 3.66
CA ASP A 89 -2.52 9.86 4.73
C ASP A 89 -3.82 10.53 4.27
N LYS A 90 -3.91 10.98 3.03
CA LYS A 90 -5.02 11.85 2.62
C LYS A 90 -5.73 11.47 1.34
N HIS A 91 -5.01 11.01 0.33
CA HIS A 91 -5.58 10.95 -1.02
C HIS A 91 -6.02 9.57 -1.49
N CYS A 92 -5.56 8.51 -0.87
CA CYS A 92 -5.97 7.17 -1.27
C CYS A 92 -7.28 6.79 -0.57
N GLY A 93 -8.38 6.77 -1.34
CA GLY A 93 -9.68 6.37 -0.79
C GLY A 93 -9.69 4.95 -0.24
N GLY A 94 -8.97 4.03 -0.91
CA GLY A 94 -8.87 2.66 -0.43
C GLY A 94 -8.23 2.55 0.94
N VAL A 95 -7.12 3.28 1.16
CA VAL A 95 -6.46 3.30 2.47
C VAL A 95 -7.38 3.91 3.51
N GLN A 96 -8.07 5.00 3.17
CA GLN A 96 -9.00 5.64 4.12
C GLN A 96 -10.13 4.69 4.51
N MET A 97 -10.63 3.91 3.57
CA MET A 97 -11.65 2.90 3.87
C MET A 97 -11.11 1.80 4.77
N LEU A 98 -9.88 1.32 4.53
CA LEU A 98 -9.25 0.32 5.39
C LEU A 98 -9.07 0.85 6.81
N ARG A 99 -8.74 2.13 6.96
CA ARG A 99 -8.58 2.74 8.28
C ARG A 99 -9.85 2.75 9.10
N LYS A 100 -11.01 2.73 8.46
CA LYS A 100 -12.29 2.62 9.15
C LYS A 100 -12.53 1.23 9.70
N ILE A 101 -11.82 0.24 9.18
CA ILE A 101 -11.90 -1.15 9.66
C ILE A 101 -10.90 -1.37 10.79
N ALA A 102 -9.65 -0.93 10.60
CA ALA A 102 -8.57 -1.19 11.55
C ALA A 102 -7.39 -0.26 11.27
N PRO A 103 -6.44 -0.12 12.20
CA PRO A 103 -5.26 0.71 11.96
C PRO A 103 -4.48 0.23 10.74
N VAL A 104 -3.98 1.18 9.96
CA VAL A 104 -3.16 0.90 8.77
C VAL A 104 -1.79 1.53 8.98
N ALA A 105 -0.77 0.71 9.17
CA ALA A 105 0.61 1.15 9.29
C ALA A 105 1.25 1.18 7.90
N ASP A 106 2.23 2.06 7.72
CA ASP A 106 2.99 2.12 6.48
C ASP A 106 4.48 2.05 6.76
N GLU A 107 5.22 1.54 5.79
CA GLU A 107 6.67 1.50 5.83
C GLU A 107 7.17 1.85 4.43
N ILE A 108 8.11 2.78 4.37
CA ILE A 108 8.67 3.23 3.10
C ILE A 108 10.15 2.87 3.08
N ALA A 109 10.54 2.04 2.11
CA ALA A 109 11.92 1.68 1.87
C ALA A 109 12.36 2.29 0.55
N ILE A 110 13.27 3.25 0.60
CA ILE A 110 13.78 3.93 -0.58
C ILE A 110 15.25 3.57 -0.76
N VAL A 111 15.58 3.05 -1.93
CA VAL A 111 16.95 2.64 -2.26
C VAL A 111 17.50 3.54 -3.35
N ASN A 112 18.71 4.04 -3.14
CA ASN A 112 19.44 4.79 -4.14
C ASN A 112 20.13 3.80 -5.08
N THR A 113 19.76 3.85 -6.37
CA THR A 113 20.29 2.94 -7.38
C THR A 113 21.49 3.52 -8.14
N LYS A 114 21.90 4.70 -7.78
CA LYS A 114 23.01 5.37 -8.47
C LYS A 114 24.37 4.98 -7.91
#